data_49ee7333975c23a8e1f3391d4b1d4ea1
#
_entry.id   49ee7333975c23a8e1f3391d4b1d4ea1
#
_cell.length_a   1.000
_cell.length_b   1.000
_cell.length_c   1.000
_cell.angle_alpha   90.00
_cell.angle_beta   90.00
_cell.angle_gamma   90.00
#
_symmetry.space_group_name_H-M   'P 1'
#
loop_
_entity.id
_entity.type
_entity.pdbx_description
1 polymer ?
#
loop_
_entity_poly.entity_id
_entity_poly.type
_entity_poly.pdbx_seq_one_letter_code
_entity_poly.pdbx_strand_id
1 'polypeptide(L)'
;MASEKTQKKRIARLEREITRIRTSPSLRLGIHITKAMRQPWRAPFLPITLPWLMFTIGLEMLGHRPAVAPDRTEPPGVEYVPNNTVVMFPTNGVGFGHFTRMLALAKRMKKSDSSLEIIFFTTMPTLHLLKPHGIAAHHISGPKHFDNMETSAWNSLLEEELTVCLETHRPKMFIFDGAFPYRGMLRAIQSHPMRKVWVRRGMFRKDATNIPVDSIDHFDLLVRPGDSGPTEVNQTDITIEQLRCNPILFAGKDELLPREALRERLAIPQDATVAYVQLGAGEINDIESDLDLSIRL
;
A
#
# COMPACT_ATOMS: atom_id res chain seq x y z
N MET A 1 28.02 14.88 5.99
CA MET A 1 28.87 14.08 6.90
C MET A 1 28.15 13.56 8.14
N ALA A 2 27.44 14.37 8.95
CA ALA A 2 26.73 13.84 10.12
C ALA A 2 25.57 12.85 9.78
N SER A 3 24.83 13.10 8.71
CA SER A 3 23.74 12.24 8.22
C SER A 3 24.23 10.86 7.77
N GLU A 4 25.34 10.80 7.03
CA GLU A 4 25.91 9.55 6.51
C GLU A 4 26.44 8.63 7.61
N LYS A 5 27.04 9.21 8.66
CA LYS A 5 27.51 8.47 9.84
C LYS A 5 26.35 7.86 10.64
N THR A 6 25.23 8.58 10.68
CA THR A 6 23.99 8.11 11.35
C THR A 6 23.34 6.98 10.53
N GLN A 7 23.30 7.08 9.20
CA GLN A 7 22.79 6.03 8.32
C GLN A 7 23.65 4.75 8.42
N LYS A 8 24.97 4.86 8.36
CA LYS A 8 25.87 3.70 8.55
C LYS A 8 25.67 3.00 9.89
N LYS A 9 25.48 3.77 10.98
CA LYS A 9 25.14 3.19 12.30
C LYS A 9 23.79 2.47 12.30
N ARG A 10 22.80 3.01 11.61
CA ARG A 10 21.45 2.41 11.49
C ARG A 10 21.51 1.11 10.68
N ILE A 11 22.21 1.10 9.55
CA ILE A 11 22.41 -0.10 8.72
C ILE A 11 23.11 -1.19 9.54
N ALA A 12 24.21 -0.88 10.21
CA ALA A 12 24.94 -1.84 11.04
C ALA A 12 24.11 -2.35 12.24
N ARG A 13 23.15 -1.58 12.73
CA ARG A 13 22.21 -2.04 13.77
C ARG A 13 21.19 -3.03 13.18
N LEU A 14 20.60 -2.69 12.02
CA LEU A 14 19.64 -3.55 11.33
C LEU A 14 20.26 -4.87 10.89
N GLU A 15 21.46 -4.83 10.35
CA GLU A 15 22.23 -6.04 9.98
C GLU A 15 22.46 -6.96 11.20
N ARG A 16 22.82 -6.39 12.35
CA ARG A 16 22.96 -7.16 13.60
C ARG A 16 21.63 -7.75 14.07
N GLU A 17 20.54 -7.01 13.94
CA GLU A 17 19.19 -7.47 14.33
C GLU A 17 18.72 -8.60 13.39
N ILE A 18 18.91 -8.44 12.08
CA ILE A 18 18.62 -9.47 11.09
C ILE A 18 19.46 -10.73 11.35
N THR A 19 20.74 -10.57 11.63
CA THR A 19 21.63 -11.70 11.96
C THR A 19 21.15 -12.42 13.21
N ARG A 20 20.80 -11.66 14.26
CA ARG A 20 20.26 -12.21 15.52
C ARG A 20 18.97 -13.01 15.29
N ILE A 21 18.05 -12.48 14.48
CA ILE A 21 16.80 -13.18 14.15
C ILE A 21 17.11 -14.45 13.36
N ARG A 22 17.98 -14.37 12.34
CA ARG A 22 18.34 -15.51 11.48
C ARG A 22 19.08 -16.63 12.24
N THR A 23 19.87 -16.29 13.23
CA THR A 23 20.59 -17.27 14.07
C THR A 23 19.73 -17.79 15.21
N SER A 24 18.51 -17.27 15.41
CA SER A 24 17.65 -17.71 16.50
C SER A 24 17.29 -19.22 16.38
N PRO A 25 17.36 -19.98 17.47
CA PRO A 25 17.03 -21.42 17.46
C PRO A 25 15.62 -21.68 16.94
N SER A 26 14.66 -20.86 17.34
CA SER A 26 13.25 -21.00 16.95
C SER A 26 13.04 -20.85 15.45
N LEU A 27 13.67 -19.85 14.83
CA LEU A 27 13.57 -19.67 13.39
C LEU A 27 14.24 -20.81 12.62
N ARG A 28 15.39 -21.27 13.07
CA ARG A 28 16.14 -22.37 12.42
C ARG A 28 15.36 -23.68 12.47
N LEU A 29 14.74 -24.00 13.62
CA LEU A 29 13.87 -25.17 13.77
C LEU A 29 12.63 -25.04 12.88
N GLY A 30 11.98 -23.87 12.89
CA GLY A 30 10.82 -23.59 12.04
C GLY A 30 11.12 -23.75 10.55
N ILE A 31 12.23 -23.17 10.08
CA ILE A 31 12.66 -23.31 8.68
C ILE A 31 12.93 -24.78 8.32
N HIS A 32 13.57 -25.55 9.20
CA HIS A 32 13.90 -26.94 8.96
C HIS A 32 12.64 -27.81 8.78
N ILE A 33 11.65 -27.63 9.68
CA ILE A 33 10.36 -28.32 9.61
C ILE A 33 9.58 -27.89 8.37
N THR A 34 9.49 -26.59 8.11
CA THR A 34 8.77 -26.04 6.94
C THR A 34 9.37 -26.52 5.63
N LYS A 35 10.72 -26.61 5.53
CA LYS A 35 11.38 -27.18 4.35
C LYS A 35 11.01 -28.63 4.13
N ALA A 36 10.91 -29.44 5.19
CA ALA A 36 10.50 -30.84 5.09
C ALA A 36 9.02 -30.98 4.67
N MET A 37 8.16 -30.09 5.13
CA MET A 37 6.73 -30.05 4.71
C MET A 37 6.57 -29.65 3.23
N ARG A 38 7.34 -28.67 2.77
CA ARG A 38 7.32 -28.21 1.36
C ARG A 38 8.01 -29.15 0.39
N GLN A 39 8.90 -29.98 0.89
CA GLN A 39 9.72 -30.92 0.11
C GLN A 39 9.55 -32.36 0.67
N PRO A 40 8.48 -33.07 0.27
CA PRO A 40 8.10 -34.36 0.88
C PRO A 40 9.20 -35.41 0.95
N TRP A 41 10.15 -35.38 0.00
CA TRP A 41 11.33 -36.30 0.01
C TRP A 41 12.29 -36.08 1.19
N ARG A 42 12.19 -34.94 1.89
CA ARG A 42 12.97 -34.64 3.11
C ARG A 42 12.30 -35.13 4.38
N ALA A 43 10.98 -35.37 4.34
CA ALA A 43 10.23 -35.82 5.51
C ALA A 43 10.79 -37.12 6.14
N PRO A 44 11.22 -38.17 5.37
CA PRO A 44 11.82 -39.37 5.92
C PRO A 44 13.13 -39.16 6.69
N PHE A 45 13.82 -38.06 6.41
CA PHE A 45 15.09 -37.71 7.07
C PHE A 45 14.92 -36.86 8.34
N LEU A 46 13.70 -36.35 8.62
CA LEU A 46 13.43 -35.53 9.81
C LEU A 46 13.83 -36.22 11.13
N PRO A 47 13.57 -37.52 11.35
CA PRO A 47 13.98 -38.22 12.59
C PRO A 47 15.47 -38.17 12.88
N ILE A 48 16.29 -38.00 11.85
CA ILE A 48 17.75 -37.91 11.97
C ILE A 48 18.21 -36.45 11.99
N THR A 49 17.69 -35.65 11.07
CA THR A 49 18.18 -34.30 10.87
C THR A 49 17.70 -33.31 11.94
N LEU A 50 16.52 -33.54 12.53
CA LEU A 50 15.99 -32.67 13.58
C LEU A 50 16.78 -32.81 14.90
N PRO A 51 17.04 -34.03 15.44
CA PRO A 51 17.91 -34.18 16.61
C PRO A 51 19.32 -33.66 16.37
N TRP A 52 19.87 -33.86 15.16
CA TRP A 52 21.18 -33.31 14.80
C TRP A 52 21.20 -31.79 14.82
N LEU A 53 20.14 -31.14 14.31
CA LEU A 53 20.01 -29.69 14.37
C LEU A 53 19.85 -29.20 15.82
N MET A 54 19.07 -29.90 16.64
CA MET A 54 18.93 -29.55 18.06
C MET A 54 20.27 -29.72 18.82
N PHE A 55 21.04 -30.76 18.53
CA PHE A 55 22.36 -30.95 19.12
C PHE A 55 23.32 -29.83 18.73
N THR A 56 23.35 -29.46 17.43
CA THR A 56 24.20 -28.33 16.98
C THR A 56 23.81 -26.99 17.59
N ILE A 57 22.52 -26.72 17.73
CA ILE A 57 22.02 -25.53 18.43
C ILE A 57 22.44 -25.56 19.90
N GLY A 58 22.37 -26.73 20.55
CA GLY A 58 22.84 -26.91 21.93
C GLY A 58 24.32 -26.57 22.10
N LEU A 59 25.17 -27.04 21.20
CA LEU A 59 26.59 -26.70 21.19
C LEU A 59 26.88 -25.22 20.97
N GLU A 60 26.09 -24.58 20.11
CA GLU A 60 26.17 -23.11 19.89
C GLU A 60 25.76 -22.32 21.13
N MET A 61 24.70 -22.75 21.81
CA MET A 61 24.25 -22.12 23.09
C MET A 61 25.25 -22.27 24.21
N LEU A 62 26.01 -23.37 24.21
CA LEU A 62 27.12 -23.63 25.16
C LEU A 62 28.42 -22.91 24.78
N GLY A 63 28.44 -22.15 23.67
CA GLY A 63 29.62 -21.43 23.22
C GLY A 63 30.71 -22.29 22.54
N HIS A 64 30.43 -23.58 22.25
CA HIS A 64 31.39 -24.49 21.61
C HIS A 64 31.46 -24.29 20.08
N ARG A 65 30.49 -23.61 19.51
CA ARG A 65 30.47 -23.23 18.09
C ARG A 65 29.82 -21.86 17.87
N PRO A 66 30.27 -21.11 16.86
CA PRO A 66 29.56 -19.86 16.46
C PRO A 66 28.20 -20.23 15.86
N ALA A 67 27.18 -19.44 16.19
CA ALA A 67 25.85 -19.60 15.59
C ALA A 67 25.90 -19.28 14.10
N VAL A 68 25.51 -20.22 13.27
CA VAL A 68 25.47 -20.07 11.81
C VAL A 68 24.03 -19.82 11.38
N ALA A 69 23.80 -18.72 10.66
CA ALA A 69 22.53 -18.48 10.03
C ALA A 69 22.24 -19.58 8.98
N PRO A 70 21.00 -20.11 8.91
CA PRO A 70 20.66 -21.10 7.90
C PRO A 70 20.89 -20.48 6.52
N ASP A 71 21.59 -21.23 5.69
CA ASP A 71 21.78 -20.86 4.30
C ASP A 71 20.38 -20.70 3.66
N ARG A 72 20.01 -19.49 3.29
CA ARG A 72 18.88 -19.29 2.40
C ARG A 72 19.35 -19.78 1.03
N THR A 73 19.16 -21.04 0.76
CA THR A 73 18.85 -21.42 -0.61
C THR A 73 17.55 -20.70 -0.92
N GLU A 74 17.68 -19.48 -1.43
CA GLU A 74 16.58 -18.86 -2.17
C GLU A 74 16.10 -19.94 -3.12
N PRO A 75 14.80 -20.25 -3.17
CA PRO A 75 14.30 -21.13 -4.22
C PRO A 75 14.86 -20.54 -5.52
N PRO A 76 15.39 -21.38 -6.44
CA PRO A 76 16.02 -20.90 -7.67
C PRO A 76 15.12 -19.84 -8.21
N GLY A 77 15.63 -18.60 -8.33
CA GLY A 77 14.82 -17.41 -8.52
C GLY A 77 13.90 -17.66 -9.70
N VAL A 78 12.64 -17.88 -9.41
CA VAL A 78 11.63 -17.84 -10.47
C VAL A 78 11.73 -16.43 -10.98
N GLU A 79 12.29 -16.29 -12.17
CA GLU A 79 12.42 -14.99 -12.84
C GLU A 79 11.07 -14.29 -12.75
N TYR A 80 11.03 -13.12 -12.13
CA TYR A 80 9.79 -12.37 -12.00
C TYR A 80 9.37 -11.89 -13.38
N VAL A 81 8.52 -12.66 -14.03
CA VAL A 81 7.89 -12.26 -15.29
C VAL A 81 6.58 -11.56 -14.94
N PRO A 82 6.51 -10.25 -15.10
CA PRO A 82 5.30 -9.51 -14.77
C PRO A 82 4.17 -9.84 -15.74
N ASN A 83 2.97 -9.98 -15.21
CA ASN A 83 1.75 -10.06 -15.99
C ASN A 83 1.32 -8.64 -16.45
N ASN A 84 0.41 -8.55 -17.43
CA ASN A 84 -0.21 -7.28 -17.81
C ASN A 84 -1.22 -6.81 -16.74
N THR A 85 -0.80 -6.79 -15.49
CA THR A 85 -1.61 -6.49 -14.32
C THR A 85 -1.09 -5.25 -13.60
N VAL A 86 -2.00 -4.45 -13.06
CA VAL A 86 -1.71 -3.32 -12.17
C VAL A 86 -2.45 -3.52 -10.86
N VAL A 87 -1.72 -3.49 -9.74
CA VAL A 87 -2.31 -3.48 -8.41
C VAL A 87 -2.43 -2.04 -7.92
N MET A 88 -3.63 -1.65 -7.51
CA MET A 88 -3.95 -0.31 -7.01
C MET A 88 -4.33 -0.37 -5.53
N PHE A 89 -3.65 0.40 -4.70
CA PHE A 89 -3.91 0.48 -3.27
C PHE A 89 -4.35 1.90 -2.85
N PRO A 90 -5.66 2.22 -2.92
CA PRO A 90 -6.21 3.40 -2.28
C PRO A 90 -6.26 3.20 -0.77
N THR A 91 -5.76 4.18 -0.01
CA THR A 91 -5.93 4.17 1.44
C THR A 91 -7.40 4.40 1.82
N ASN A 92 -7.80 3.85 2.96
CA ASN A 92 -9.02 4.26 3.61
C ASN A 92 -8.76 5.56 4.37
N GLY A 93 -9.02 6.69 3.70
CA GLY A 93 -9.21 7.96 4.40
C GLY A 93 -10.62 8.03 4.98
N VAL A 94 -10.96 9.16 5.57
CA VAL A 94 -12.31 9.44 6.09
C VAL A 94 -13.32 9.69 4.96
N GLY A 95 -13.00 9.40 3.74
CA GLY A 95 -13.87 9.59 2.59
C GLY A 95 -13.45 8.78 1.38
N PHE A 96 -14.30 8.76 0.38
CA PHE A 96 -14.11 8.00 -0.86
C PHE A 96 -13.05 8.59 -1.80
N GLY A 97 -12.41 9.73 -1.48
CA GLY A 97 -11.57 10.48 -2.41
C GLY A 97 -10.41 9.67 -3.02
N HIS A 98 -9.68 8.91 -2.20
CA HIS A 98 -8.60 8.03 -2.69
C HIS A 98 -9.14 6.90 -3.55
N PHE A 99 -10.23 6.28 -3.12
CA PHE A 99 -10.85 5.17 -3.83
C PHE A 99 -11.42 5.60 -5.20
N THR A 100 -12.18 6.69 -5.23
CA THR A 100 -12.77 7.22 -6.48
C THR A 100 -11.72 7.73 -7.45
N ARG A 101 -10.64 8.33 -6.95
CA ARG A 101 -9.49 8.74 -7.78
C ARG A 101 -8.80 7.55 -8.42
N MET A 102 -8.53 6.49 -7.65
CA MET A 102 -7.97 5.24 -8.19
C MET A 102 -8.92 4.58 -9.19
N LEU A 103 -10.22 4.57 -8.91
CA LEU A 103 -11.21 4.03 -9.84
C LEU A 103 -11.28 4.85 -11.14
N ALA A 104 -11.15 6.18 -11.05
CA ALA A 104 -11.06 7.04 -12.22
C ALA A 104 -9.84 6.74 -13.09
N LEU A 105 -8.68 6.50 -12.47
CA LEU A 105 -7.47 6.07 -13.17
C LEU A 105 -7.66 4.69 -13.80
N ALA A 106 -8.19 3.74 -13.05
CA ALA A 106 -8.46 2.38 -13.52
C ALA A 106 -9.36 2.35 -14.76
N LYS A 107 -10.46 3.12 -14.75
CA LYS A 107 -11.35 3.28 -15.92
C LYS A 107 -10.58 3.75 -17.16
N ARG A 108 -9.74 4.76 -17.01
CA ARG A 108 -8.97 5.34 -18.11
C ARG A 108 -7.88 4.40 -18.62
N MET A 109 -7.20 3.72 -17.72
CA MET A 109 -6.18 2.74 -18.07
C MET A 109 -6.79 1.57 -18.85
N LYS A 110 -7.94 1.03 -18.41
CA LYS A 110 -8.66 -0.03 -19.14
C LYS A 110 -9.23 0.47 -20.50
N LYS A 111 -9.62 1.74 -20.62
CA LYS A 111 -10.03 2.33 -21.89
C LYS A 111 -8.85 2.44 -22.86
N SER A 112 -7.65 2.70 -22.34
CA SER A 112 -6.41 2.80 -23.13
C SER A 112 -5.83 1.42 -23.51
N ASP A 113 -5.94 0.44 -22.61
CA ASP A 113 -5.50 -0.94 -22.81
C ASP A 113 -6.56 -1.89 -22.24
N SER A 114 -7.38 -2.45 -23.12
CA SER A 114 -8.47 -3.37 -22.73
C SER A 114 -7.96 -4.72 -22.20
N SER A 115 -6.71 -5.08 -22.50
CA SER A 115 -6.06 -6.31 -22.00
C SER A 115 -5.51 -6.15 -20.61
N LEU A 116 -5.48 -4.91 -20.07
CA LEU A 116 -4.94 -4.61 -18.77
C LEU A 116 -5.85 -5.16 -17.67
N GLU A 117 -5.30 -6.03 -16.84
CA GLU A 117 -5.96 -6.45 -15.60
C GLU A 117 -5.68 -5.43 -14.50
N ILE A 118 -6.72 -5.02 -13.79
CA ILE A 118 -6.59 -4.12 -12.65
C ILE A 118 -7.15 -4.80 -11.41
N ILE A 119 -6.33 -4.85 -10.37
CA ILE A 119 -6.65 -5.42 -9.07
C ILE A 119 -6.62 -4.31 -8.03
N PHE A 120 -7.68 -4.16 -7.28
CA PHE A 120 -7.67 -3.29 -6.10
C PHE A 120 -7.25 -4.09 -4.88
N PHE A 121 -6.27 -3.58 -4.16
CA PHE A 121 -5.99 -4.00 -2.79
C PHE A 121 -6.43 -2.87 -1.87
N THR A 122 -7.44 -3.08 -1.02
CA THR A 122 -8.07 -1.95 -0.35
C THR A 122 -8.63 -2.28 1.03
N THR A 123 -8.63 -1.28 1.90
CA THR A 123 -9.32 -1.35 3.19
C THR A 123 -10.77 -0.85 3.13
N MET A 124 -11.22 -0.40 1.95
CA MET A 124 -12.59 0.10 1.75
C MET A 124 -13.57 -1.06 1.55
N PRO A 125 -14.68 -1.10 2.30
CA PRO A 125 -15.67 -2.18 2.17
C PRO A 125 -16.59 -2.03 0.96
N THR A 126 -16.53 -0.93 0.22
CA THR A 126 -17.42 -0.58 -0.89
C THR A 126 -17.04 -1.22 -2.22
N LEU A 127 -16.71 -2.52 -2.19
CA LEU A 127 -16.23 -3.28 -3.35
C LEU A 127 -17.26 -3.38 -4.49
N HIS A 128 -18.54 -3.21 -4.18
CA HIS A 128 -19.61 -3.22 -5.19
C HIS A 128 -19.43 -2.15 -6.27
N LEU A 129 -18.71 -1.06 -5.98
CA LEU A 129 -18.40 0.00 -6.95
C LEU A 129 -17.39 -0.45 -8.03
N LEU A 130 -16.63 -1.51 -7.79
CA LEU A 130 -15.65 -2.05 -8.74
C LEU A 130 -16.30 -2.98 -9.77
N LYS A 131 -17.36 -3.68 -9.38
CA LYS A 131 -18.03 -4.69 -10.19
C LYS A 131 -18.47 -4.19 -11.59
N PRO A 132 -19.10 -2.98 -11.73
CA PRO A 132 -19.51 -2.47 -13.05
C PRO A 132 -18.35 -2.26 -14.02
N HIS A 133 -17.12 -2.16 -13.49
CA HIS A 133 -15.91 -1.92 -14.28
C HIS A 133 -15.06 -3.17 -14.50
N GLY A 134 -15.54 -4.34 -14.06
CA GLY A 134 -14.81 -5.60 -14.18
C GLY A 134 -13.47 -5.56 -13.45
N ILE A 135 -13.42 -4.95 -12.27
CA ILE A 135 -12.22 -4.81 -11.44
C ILE A 135 -12.36 -5.75 -10.26
N ALA A 136 -11.40 -6.66 -10.10
CA ALA A 136 -11.29 -7.52 -8.93
C ALA A 136 -10.64 -6.80 -7.74
N ALA A 137 -10.89 -7.30 -6.53
CA ALA A 137 -10.31 -6.70 -5.33
C ALA A 137 -9.95 -7.73 -4.27
N HIS A 138 -8.82 -7.48 -3.61
CA HIS A 138 -8.47 -8.03 -2.31
C HIS A 138 -8.83 -7.00 -1.24
N HIS A 139 -9.53 -7.45 -0.21
CA HIS A 139 -9.95 -6.57 0.89
C HIS A 139 -9.30 -7.00 2.19
N ILE A 140 -8.70 -6.05 2.88
CA ILE A 140 -8.22 -6.20 4.25
C ILE A 140 -8.90 -5.14 5.11
N SER A 141 -9.54 -5.54 6.20
CA SER A 141 -10.15 -4.59 7.11
C SER A 141 -9.11 -3.73 7.83
N GLY A 142 -9.46 -2.49 8.15
CA GLY A 142 -8.59 -1.62 8.96
C GLY A 142 -8.45 -2.12 10.41
N PRO A 143 -7.42 -1.67 11.16
CA PRO A 143 -7.12 -2.18 12.51
C PRO A 143 -8.28 -2.01 13.50
N LYS A 144 -9.10 -0.98 13.34
CA LYS A 144 -10.31 -0.76 14.17
C LYS A 144 -11.35 -1.88 14.08
N HIS A 145 -11.39 -2.60 12.96
CA HIS A 145 -12.33 -3.70 12.72
C HIS A 145 -11.80 -5.06 13.21
N PHE A 146 -10.58 -5.11 13.73
CA PHE A 146 -9.96 -6.26 14.35
C PHE A 146 -9.79 -6.08 15.86
N ASP A 147 -10.84 -5.66 16.54
CA ASP A 147 -10.84 -5.42 17.98
C ASP A 147 -9.70 -4.48 18.45
N ASN A 148 -9.51 -3.39 17.70
CA ASN A 148 -8.42 -2.43 17.90
C ASN A 148 -7.02 -3.06 17.86
N MET A 149 -6.79 -3.98 16.92
CA MET A 149 -5.49 -4.61 16.70
C MET A 149 -4.36 -3.58 16.76
N GLU A 150 -3.30 -3.94 17.44
CA GLU A 150 -2.06 -3.16 17.50
C GLU A 150 -1.55 -2.80 16.09
N THR A 151 -1.14 -1.55 15.91
CA THR A 151 -0.66 -1.05 14.59
C THR A 151 0.49 -1.89 14.03
N SER A 152 1.36 -2.40 14.88
CA SER A 152 2.47 -3.30 14.50
C SER A 152 1.97 -4.62 13.96
N ALA A 153 1.02 -5.25 14.63
CA ALA A 153 0.41 -6.52 14.22
C ALA A 153 -0.38 -6.35 12.91
N TRP A 154 -1.16 -5.29 12.80
CA TRP A 154 -1.88 -4.98 11.56
C TRP A 154 -0.94 -4.74 10.37
N ASN A 155 0.18 -4.05 10.57
CA ASN A 155 1.18 -3.87 9.52
C ASN A 155 1.84 -5.20 9.10
N SER A 156 1.98 -6.16 10.02
CA SER A 156 2.50 -7.49 9.66
C SER A 156 1.49 -8.29 8.85
N LEU A 157 0.20 -8.24 9.22
CA LEU A 157 -0.88 -8.83 8.45
C LEU A 157 -1.00 -8.19 7.06
N LEU A 158 -0.92 -6.86 6.98
CA LEU A 158 -0.93 -6.13 5.72
C LEU A 158 0.22 -6.54 4.81
N GLU A 159 1.43 -6.71 5.36
CA GLU A 159 2.61 -7.17 4.63
C GLU A 159 2.38 -8.57 4.05
N GLU A 160 1.86 -9.50 4.85
CA GLU A 160 1.58 -10.87 4.43
C GLU A 160 0.53 -10.92 3.32
N GLU A 161 -0.62 -10.31 3.51
CA GLU A 161 -1.73 -10.30 2.56
C GLU A 161 -1.36 -9.60 1.24
N LEU A 162 -0.67 -8.46 1.32
CA LEU A 162 -0.22 -7.76 0.13
C LEU A 162 0.86 -8.56 -0.62
N THR A 163 1.78 -9.21 0.09
CA THR A 163 2.79 -10.08 -0.53
C THR A 163 2.12 -11.22 -1.30
N VAL A 164 1.13 -11.89 -0.71
CA VAL A 164 0.35 -12.95 -1.39
C VAL A 164 -0.35 -12.39 -2.64
N CYS A 165 -0.95 -11.21 -2.55
CA CYS A 165 -1.55 -10.55 -3.70
C CYS A 165 -0.53 -10.28 -4.82
N LEU A 166 0.64 -9.73 -4.48
CA LEU A 166 1.69 -9.41 -5.46
C LEU A 166 2.30 -10.67 -6.09
N GLU A 167 2.53 -11.72 -5.32
CA GLU A 167 3.03 -13.00 -5.82
C GLU A 167 2.01 -13.71 -6.74
N THR A 168 0.72 -13.63 -6.40
CA THR A 168 -0.36 -14.23 -7.18
C THR A 168 -0.53 -13.54 -8.52
N HIS A 169 -0.62 -12.22 -8.51
CA HIS A 169 -0.94 -11.43 -9.72
C HIS A 169 0.29 -11.01 -10.51
N ARG A 170 1.48 -11.02 -9.91
CA ARG A 170 2.75 -10.60 -10.53
C ARG A 170 2.62 -9.31 -11.35
N PRO A 171 2.19 -8.19 -10.74
CA PRO A 171 1.88 -6.98 -11.48
C PRO A 171 3.13 -6.34 -12.09
N LYS A 172 2.97 -5.72 -13.26
CA LYS A 172 4.01 -4.85 -13.84
C LYS A 172 4.11 -3.49 -13.13
N MET A 173 3.06 -3.09 -12.40
CA MET A 173 3.00 -1.82 -11.69
C MET A 173 2.14 -1.92 -10.42
N PHE A 174 2.61 -1.25 -9.37
CA PHE A 174 1.88 -1.03 -8.13
C PHE A 174 1.63 0.47 -7.97
N ILE A 175 0.38 0.87 -7.71
CA ILE A 175 -0.02 2.27 -7.55
C ILE A 175 -0.63 2.45 -6.16
N PHE A 176 0.00 3.26 -5.34
CA PHE A 176 -0.49 3.64 -4.02
C PHE A 176 -1.11 5.04 -4.05
N ASP A 177 -2.27 5.23 -3.45
CA ASP A 177 -2.89 6.54 -3.27
C ASP A 177 -3.20 6.78 -1.79
N GLY A 178 -2.47 7.70 -1.20
CA GLY A 178 -2.60 8.04 0.21
C GLY A 178 -1.65 9.14 0.65
N ALA A 179 -1.94 9.72 1.81
CA ALA A 179 -1.10 10.75 2.40
C ALA A 179 0.24 10.18 2.89
N PHE A 180 0.18 9.01 3.54
CA PHE A 180 1.35 8.32 4.11
C PHE A 180 1.27 6.82 3.83
N PRO A 181 2.36 6.22 3.32
CA PRO A 181 2.43 4.78 3.11
C PRO A 181 2.43 4.00 4.43
N TYR A 182 1.77 2.85 4.44
CA TYR A 182 1.83 1.92 5.57
C TYR A 182 3.16 1.16 5.58
N ARG A 183 3.72 0.93 6.77
CA ARG A 183 5.01 0.22 6.90
C ARG A 183 4.95 -1.22 6.38
N GLY A 184 3.84 -1.92 6.62
CA GLY A 184 3.62 -3.27 6.07
C GLY A 184 3.60 -3.27 4.55
N MET A 185 2.93 -2.29 3.94
CA MET A 185 2.92 -2.11 2.49
C MET A 185 4.33 -1.86 1.93
N LEU A 186 5.09 -0.96 2.54
CA LEU A 186 6.46 -0.66 2.09
C LEU A 186 7.35 -1.90 2.11
N ARG A 187 7.22 -2.74 3.14
CA ARG A 187 7.97 -4.00 3.24
C ARG A 187 7.54 -5.01 2.17
N ALA A 188 6.23 -5.12 1.92
CA ALA A 188 5.72 -6.01 0.87
C ALA A 188 6.21 -5.64 -0.52
N ILE A 189 6.19 -4.35 -0.89
CA ILE A 189 6.57 -3.91 -2.24
C ILE A 189 8.09 -3.89 -2.46
N GLN A 190 8.89 -3.85 -1.40
CA GLN A 190 10.35 -3.67 -1.49
C GLN A 190 11.04 -4.80 -2.27
N SER A 191 10.60 -6.03 -2.09
CA SER A 191 11.20 -7.22 -2.72
C SER A 191 10.73 -7.49 -4.15
N HIS A 192 9.76 -6.73 -4.66
CA HIS A 192 9.17 -6.96 -5.98
C HIS A 192 9.72 -5.97 -7.01
N PRO A 193 10.17 -6.44 -8.18
CA PRO A 193 10.81 -5.59 -9.21
C PRO A 193 9.81 -4.84 -10.12
N MET A 194 8.56 -4.70 -9.71
CA MET A 194 7.55 -3.94 -10.44
C MET A 194 7.77 -2.43 -10.28
N ARG A 195 7.24 -1.63 -11.22
CA ARG A 195 7.23 -0.16 -11.10
C ARG A 195 6.30 0.28 -9.97
N LYS A 196 6.76 1.14 -9.09
CA LYS A 196 6.06 1.60 -7.89
C LYS A 196 5.72 3.07 -8.00
N VAL A 197 4.44 3.40 -7.96
CA VAL A 197 3.92 4.75 -8.15
C VAL A 197 3.18 5.20 -6.90
N TRP A 198 3.51 6.39 -6.40
CA TRP A 198 2.79 7.03 -5.33
C TRP A 198 1.97 8.21 -5.86
N VAL A 199 0.64 8.12 -5.76
CA VAL A 199 -0.25 9.24 -6.05
C VAL A 199 -0.51 9.98 -4.75
N ARG A 200 -0.05 11.22 -4.68
CA ARG A 200 -0.12 12.02 -3.46
C ARG A 200 -0.75 13.38 -3.73
N ARG A 201 -1.80 13.67 -3.00
CA ARG A 201 -2.46 14.98 -3.05
C ARG A 201 -1.45 16.12 -2.77
N GLY A 202 -1.59 17.24 -3.49
CA GLY A 202 -0.68 18.39 -3.37
C GLY A 202 -0.96 19.31 -2.19
N MET A 203 -2.24 19.40 -1.73
CA MET A 203 -2.60 20.29 -0.63
C MET A 203 -2.42 19.63 0.73
N PHE A 204 -1.57 20.22 1.55
CA PHE A 204 -1.43 19.95 2.96
C PHE A 204 -1.71 21.23 3.75
N ARG A 205 -2.14 21.09 5.01
CA ARG A 205 -2.16 22.22 5.93
C ARG A 205 -0.77 22.86 5.99
N LYS A 206 -0.69 24.18 6.19
CA LYS A 206 0.59 24.92 6.26
C LYS A 206 1.61 24.31 7.22
N ASP A 207 1.13 23.61 8.25
CA ASP A 207 1.94 22.96 9.29
C ASP A 207 2.13 21.43 9.05
N ALA A 208 1.70 20.90 7.91
CA ALA A 208 1.85 19.48 7.61
C ALA A 208 3.32 19.17 7.36
N THR A 209 3.82 18.22 8.12
CA THR A 209 5.19 17.72 8.00
C THR A 209 5.50 17.18 6.61
N ASN A 210 6.72 17.37 6.20
CA ASN A 210 7.28 16.83 4.97
C ASN A 210 7.05 15.33 4.84
N ILE A 211 7.09 14.80 3.59
CA ILE A 211 7.13 13.36 3.33
C ILE A 211 8.23 12.77 4.20
N PRO A 212 7.96 11.68 4.96
CA PRO A 212 9.03 10.92 5.58
C PRO A 212 10.04 10.52 4.49
N VAL A 213 11.27 10.99 4.62
CA VAL A 213 12.33 10.83 3.60
C VAL A 213 12.56 9.35 3.27
N ASP A 214 12.40 8.48 4.27
CA ASP A 214 12.54 7.03 4.12
C ASP A 214 11.42 6.34 3.33
N SER A 215 10.24 6.95 3.25
CA SER A 215 9.10 6.35 2.54
C SER A 215 9.16 6.58 1.03
N ILE A 216 9.78 7.67 0.58
CA ILE A 216 9.84 8.02 -0.84
C ILE A 216 10.79 7.11 -1.61
N ASP A 217 11.86 6.64 -0.96
CA ASP A 217 12.88 5.77 -1.56
C ASP A 217 12.34 4.39 -1.98
N HIS A 218 11.11 4.06 -1.56
CA HIS A 218 10.43 2.83 -1.98
C HIS A 218 9.65 2.97 -3.30
N PHE A 219 9.59 4.17 -3.89
CA PHE A 219 8.81 4.45 -5.09
C PHE A 219 9.70 4.96 -6.22
N ASP A 220 9.28 4.68 -7.46
CA ASP A 220 9.97 5.10 -8.68
C ASP A 220 9.39 6.41 -9.24
N LEU A 221 8.10 6.70 -8.95
CA LEU A 221 7.38 7.86 -9.46
C LEU A 221 6.43 8.43 -8.41
N LEU A 222 6.48 9.74 -8.22
CA LEU A 222 5.49 10.50 -7.45
C LEU A 222 4.56 11.26 -8.37
N VAL A 223 3.28 10.90 -8.39
CA VAL A 223 2.24 11.63 -9.13
C VAL A 223 1.55 12.63 -8.21
N ARG A 224 1.51 13.89 -8.63
CA ARG A 224 0.85 14.98 -7.92
C ARG A 224 -0.34 15.48 -8.72
N PRO A 225 -1.55 15.00 -8.43
CA PRO A 225 -2.77 15.57 -9.00
C PRO A 225 -2.94 17.00 -8.52
N GLY A 226 -3.34 17.89 -9.44
CA GLY A 226 -3.75 19.25 -9.10
C GLY A 226 -4.98 19.27 -8.20
N ASP A 227 -5.15 20.37 -7.52
CA ASP A 227 -6.36 20.72 -6.76
C ASP A 227 -6.95 22.02 -7.33
N SER A 228 -8.19 22.35 -6.97
CA SER A 228 -8.87 23.58 -7.41
C SER A 228 -8.30 24.88 -6.78
N GLY A 229 -7.38 24.76 -5.84
CA GLY A 229 -6.74 25.88 -5.15
C GLY A 229 -5.24 25.99 -5.47
N PRO A 230 -4.60 27.11 -5.08
CA PRO A 230 -3.17 27.30 -5.28
C PRO A 230 -2.38 26.23 -4.53
N THR A 231 -1.54 25.52 -5.24
CA THR A 231 -0.69 24.47 -4.68
C THR A 231 0.65 25.09 -4.31
N GLU A 232 0.83 25.49 -3.07
CA GLU A 232 2.17 25.79 -2.54
C GLU A 232 2.92 24.50 -2.35
N VAL A 233 3.91 24.26 -3.19
CA VAL A 233 4.77 23.08 -3.11
C VAL A 233 6.18 23.51 -2.76
N ASN A 234 6.45 23.64 -1.48
CA ASN A 234 7.82 23.74 -0.95
C ASN A 234 8.32 22.33 -0.61
N GLN A 235 8.70 21.56 -1.62
CA GLN A 235 9.42 20.30 -1.43
C GLN A 235 10.56 20.22 -2.43
N THR A 236 11.72 20.65 -1.99
CA THR A 236 12.95 20.75 -2.78
C THR A 236 13.76 19.46 -2.83
N ASP A 237 13.55 18.51 -1.92
CA ASP A 237 14.48 17.39 -1.72
C ASP A 237 13.90 16.02 -2.12
N ILE A 238 13.10 15.99 -3.19
CA ILE A 238 12.56 14.73 -3.71
C ILE A 238 13.48 14.21 -4.80
N THR A 239 14.07 13.04 -4.57
CA THR A 239 15.06 12.39 -5.42
C THR A 239 14.47 11.56 -6.56
N ILE A 240 13.18 11.21 -6.49
CA ILE A 240 12.50 10.40 -7.51
C ILE A 240 11.80 11.24 -8.58
N GLU A 241 11.49 10.60 -9.71
CA GLU A 241 10.72 11.22 -10.80
C GLU A 241 9.38 11.76 -10.29
N GLN A 242 9.00 12.97 -10.70
CA GLN A 242 7.74 13.60 -10.32
C GLN A 242 6.90 13.94 -11.55
N LEU A 243 5.63 13.56 -11.52
CA LEU A 243 4.64 13.92 -12.52
C LEU A 243 3.55 14.79 -11.90
N ARG A 244 3.39 16.01 -12.40
CA ARG A 244 2.23 16.85 -12.06
C ARG A 244 1.18 16.71 -13.13
N CYS A 245 -0.07 16.56 -12.74
CA CYS A 245 -1.19 16.49 -13.66
C CYS A 245 -2.37 17.32 -13.16
N ASN A 246 -3.33 17.59 -14.03
CA ASN A 246 -4.60 18.21 -13.67
C ASN A 246 -5.36 17.36 -12.64
N PRO A 247 -6.38 17.94 -11.95
CA PRO A 247 -7.24 17.17 -11.06
C PRO A 247 -7.80 15.92 -11.74
N ILE A 248 -7.72 14.79 -11.05
CA ILE A 248 -8.24 13.51 -11.55
C ILE A 248 -9.73 13.46 -11.22
N LEU A 249 -10.56 13.72 -12.21
CA LEU A 249 -12.01 13.68 -12.09
C LEU A 249 -12.54 12.27 -12.31
N PHE A 250 -13.57 11.86 -11.58
CA PHE A 250 -14.19 10.54 -11.71
C PHE A 250 -14.93 10.37 -13.04
N ALA A 251 -15.73 11.37 -13.41
CA ALA A 251 -16.47 11.38 -14.67
C ALA A 251 -15.81 12.29 -15.71
N GLY A 252 -15.75 11.87 -16.96
CA GLY A 252 -15.44 12.72 -18.10
C GLY A 252 -16.64 13.59 -18.49
N LYS A 253 -16.42 14.62 -19.31
CA LYS A 253 -17.51 15.48 -19.81
C LYS A 253 -18.54 14.70 -20.62
N ASP A 254 -18.11 13.67 -21.33
CA ASP A 254 -18.91 12.75 -22.13
C ASP A 254 -19.75 11.78 -21.26
N GLU A 255 -19.42 11.63 -19.98
CA GLU A 255 -20.16 10.79 -19.03
C GLU A 255 -21.19 11.60 -18.21
N LEU A 256 -21.21 12.93 -18.35
CA LEU A 256 -22.17 13.78 -17.66
C LEU A 256 -23.53 13.78 -18.37
N LEU A 257 -24.59 13.73 -17.58
CA LEU A 257 -25.94 13.90 -18.11
C LEU A 257 -26.12 15.35 -18.66
N PRO A 258 -26.88 15.54 -19.74
CA PRO A 258 -27.32 16.85 -20.14
C PRO A 258 -28.00 17.59 -18.99
N ARG A 259 -27.81 18.93 -18.93
CA ARG A 259 -28.32 19.76 -17.83
C ARG A 259 -29.82 19.55 -17.60
N GLU A 260 -30.58 19.56 -18.68
CA GLU A 260 -32.03 19.39 -18.67
C GLU A 260 -32.45 18.03 -18.07
N ALA A 261 -31.85 16.96 -18.55
CA ALA A 261 -32.10 15.60 -18.05
C ALA A 261 -31.70 15.44 -16.56
N LEU A 262 -30.60 16.08 -16.15
CA LEU A 262 -30.16 16.04 -14.75
C LEU A 262 -31.16 16.78 -13.85
N ARG A 263 -31.64 17.94 -14.29
CA ARG A 263 -32.63 18.76 -13.52
C ARG A 263 -33.95 18.03 -13.41
N GLU A 264 -34.42 17.44 -14.48
CA GLU A 264 -35.63 16.59 -14.48
C GLU A 264 -35.50 15.43 -13.49
N ARG A 265 -34.38 14.70 -13.56
CA ARG A 265 -34.09 13.57 -12.67
C ARG A 265 -34.03 13.95 -11.19
N LEU A 266 -33.57 15.15 -10.88
CA LEU A 266 -33.45 15.68 -9.51
C LEU A 266 -34.66 16.52 -9.08
N ALA A 267 -35.70 16.61 -9.92
CA ALA A 267 -36.87 17.44 -9.71
C ALA A 267 -36.52 18.92 -9.43
N ILE A 268 -35.51 19.46 -10.12
CA ILE A 268 -35.05 20.86 -10.00
C ILE A 268 -35.67 21.68 -11.13
N PRO A 269 -36.33 22.81 -10.85
CA PRO A 269 -36.84 23.71 -11.89
C PRO A 269 -35.72 24.14 -12.85
N GLN A 270 -36.07 24.30 -14.14
CA GLN A 270 -35.07 24.60 -15.18
C GLN A 270 -34.40 25.97 -15.02
N ASP A 271 -35.12 26.93 -14.43
CA ASP A 271 -34.70 28.33 -14.17
C ASP A 271 -34.04 28.52 -12.79
N ALA A 272 -34.10 27.52 -11.91
CA ALA A 272 -33.56 27.64 -10.56
C ALA A 272 -32.03 27.75 -10.54
N THR A 273 -31.50 28.59 -9.66
CA THR A 273 -30.08 28.58 -9.30
C THR A 273 -29.82 27.44 -8.32
N VAL A 274 -28.81 26.61 -8.61
CA VAL A 274 -28.47 25.46 -7.77
C VAL A 274 -27.08 25.66 -7.17
N ALA A 275 -26.99 25.62 -5.85
CA ALA A 275 -25.74 25.56 -5.11
C ALA A 275 -25.64 24.19 -4.44
N TYR A 276 -24.61 23.42 -4.77
CA TYR A 276 -24.29 22.18 -4.11
C TYR A 276 -23.21 22.43 -3.06
N VAL A 277 -23.53 22.20 -1.80
CA VAL A 277 -22.61 22.39 -0.69
C VAL A 277 -22.35 21.04 -0.02
N GLN A 278 -21.08 20.66 0.12
CA GLN A 278 -20.67 19.44 0.81
C GLN A 278 -19.58 19.78 1.83
N LEU A 279 -19.88 19.63 3.10
CA LEU A 279 -19.00 19.92 4.23
C LEU A 279 -18.13 18.71 4.60
N GLY A 280 -17.40 18.14 3.63
CA GLY A 280 -16.49 17.01 3.87
C GLY A 280 -17.20 15.68 4.14
N ALA A 281 -16.53 14.74 4.78
CA ALA A 281 -17.00 13.36 5.00
C ALA A 281 -17.66 13.14 6.37
N GLY A 282 -17.76 14.15 7.20
CA GLY A 282 -18.54 14.09 8.45
C GLY A 282 -17.85 13.56 9.69
N GLU A 283 -16.72 12.86 9.58
CA GLU A 283 -16.07 12.22 10.73
C GLU A 283 -14.82 12.93 11.28
N ILE A 284 -14.28 13.91 10.55
CA ILE A 284 -13.03 14.61 10.93
C ILE A 284 -13.27 15.98 11.54
N ASN A 285 -14.35 16.62 11.13
CA ASN A 285 -14.71 17.95 11.59
C ASN A 285 -15.96 17.82 12.47
N ASP A 286 -16.02 18.62 13.50
CA ASP A 286 -17.24 18.82 14.29
C ASP A 286 -18.27 19.59 13.43
N ILE A 287 -19.03 18.81 12.63
CA ILE A 287 -19.96 19.34 11.63
C ILE A 287 -21.15 20.06 12.28
N GLU A 288 -21.46 19.74 13.53
CA GLU A 288 -22.56 20.45 14.23
C GLU A 288 -22.26 21.94 14.35
N SER A 289 -21.04 22.30 14.70
CA SER A 289 -20.64 23.71 14.79
C SER A 289 -20.53 24.38 13.41
N ASP A 290 -20.06 23.66 12.39
CA ASP A 290 -19.90 24.18 11.02
C ASP A 290 -21.24 24.28 10.28
N LEU A 291 -22.20 23.40 10.58
CA LEU A 291 -23.56 23.45 10.01
C LEU A 291 -24.34 24.69 10.52
N ASP A 292 -24.23 24.97 11.81
CA ASP A 292 -24.85 26.16 12.41
C ASP A 292 -24.29 27.44 11.83
N LEU A 293 -23.01 27.50 11.51
CA LEU A 293 -22.37 28.63 10.82
C LEU A 293 -22.83 28.78 9.36
N SER A 294 -23.01 27.63 8.66
CA SER A 294 -23.43 27.64 7.25
C SER A 294 -24.89 27.96 7.01
N ILE A 295 -25.75 27.73 8.03
CA ILE A 295 -27.19 28.06 7.97
C ILE A 295 -27.44 29.57 8.28
N ARG A 296 -26.46 30.24 8.86
CA ARG A 296 -26.56 31.69 9.20
C ARG A 296 -26.06 32.65 8.10
N LEU A 297 -25.51 32.11 7.01
CA LEU A 297 -25.09 32.84 5.80
C LEU A 297 -26.18 32.78 4.75
#